data_dc2ba6f4b981597c18c4a70db803b614
#
_entry.id   dc2ba6f4b981597c18c4a70db803b614
#
_cell.length_a   1.000
_cell.length_b   1.000
_cell.length_c   1.000
_cell.angle_alpha   90.00
_cell.angle_beta   90.00
_cell.angle_gamma   90.00
#
_symmetry.space_group_name_H-M   'P 1'
#
loop_
_entity.id
_entity.type
_entity.pdbx_description
1 polymer ?
#
loop_
_entity_poly.entity_id
_entity_poly.type
_entity_poly.pdbx_seq_one_letter_code
_entity_poly.pdbx_strand_id
1 'polypeptide(L)'
;MKTIFQYLLLTAACAAFGACQDFSDDSAFTPETPELSFVESGIDAGKATGDYQLTIKSNLPWRIEADKDWVTFDPSFGSGDATITVTVAANRTLSERTATISAYVIKGENTSLPVKQAAASASDLATHYYVKADATADKDGLTWETATSLDNAIELAMNGDVIHVAAGSYVPSVPLTGMKTALDNTFEIHSNFSMIGGYPADAATGAEADPEANETILDGNKAVCHVVTVTAAKMAGMKATLNGFTIKNGSSQFGTVGSTTIGGVKFYQSYGAGIFIGNSTVDVLNCKIKDNTDIRMGAIRVDAGAEALFDNCQVVDNATKSTAAYNGGCLWVDGANLLRINNCTFNNNKTSGVGICIYIFGDTGGKTNVLISNTTISNNSVNPEHATKNGGGIYVRENGNLVIVNSTVYGNHAGKGGGIAVYGSAAKASKTVIVSCTIAGNTNVTEDSGPGIQQVNAYGAVEVYNTLVAGNSQGGVEDNVVWAGSNYKVASTIIGNTVYNADGGVVAAAAFDPASMLSPLNDNGGGTKTCVLTGDGNPARQYGMSASDLKILGETLDPAFGEAISTVDQIGGSRTGKTVIGAVVK
;
A
#
# COMPACT_ATOMS: atom_id res chain seq x y z
N MET A 1 22.15 -21.62 34.62
CA MET A 1 22.74 -22.93 34.88
C MET A 1 23.48 -23.57 33.68
N LYS A 2 23.43 -22.99 32.49
CA LYS A 2 24.22 -23.50 31.33
C LYS A 2 25.66 -22.97 31.25
N THR A 3 25.96 -21.88 31.91
CA THR A 3 27.28 -21.20 31.83
C THR A 3 28.35 -21.79 32.77
N ILE A 4 27.95 -22.60 33.74
CA ILE A 4 28.89 -23.20 34.72
C ILE A 4 29.46 -24.54 34.23
N PHE A 5 28.78 -25.20 33.27
CA PHE A 5 29.26 -26.50 32.75
C PHE A 5 30.37 -26.38 31.71
N GLN A 6 30.55 -25.24 31.08
CA GLN A 6 31.62 -25.01 30.10
C GLN A 6 32.99 -24.73 30.75
N TYR A 7 33.03 -24.23 32.00
CA TYR A 7 34.29 -23.98 32.70
C TYR A 7 34.82 -25.21 33.42
N LEU A 8 33.98 -26.24 33.67
CA LEU A 8 34.43 -27.45 34.33
C LEU A 8 35.12 -28.46 33.38
N LEU A 9 34.85 -28.38 32.06
CA LEU A 9 35.54 -29.23 31.08
C LEU A 9 36.95 -28.72 30.72
N LEU A 10 37.23 -27.42 30.89
CA LEU A 10 38.53 -26.85 30.57
C LEU A 10 39.57 -27.10 31.65
N THR A 11 39.19 -27.39 32.90
CA THR A 11 40.11 -27.69 34.00
C THR A 11 40.49 -29.16 34.09
N ALA A 12 39.76 -30.08 33.44
CA ALA A 12 40.13 -31.50 33.42
C ALA A 12 41.16 -31.88 32.34
N ALA A 13 41.32 -31.02 31.30
CA ALA A 13 42.32 -31.27 30.25
C ALA A 13 43.73 -30.78 30.59
N CYS A 14 43.91 -29.94 31.63
CA CYS A 14 45.23 -29.47 32.06
C CYS A 14 45.96 -30.38 33.07
N ALA A 15 45.33 -31.46 33.54
CA ALA A 15 45.94 -32.36 34.56
C ALA A 15 46.63 -33.58 33.97
N ALA A 16 46.70 -33.73 32.65
CA ALA A 16 47.30 -34.93 32.02
C ALA A 16 48.69 -34.71 31.39
N PHE A 17 49.29 -33.54 31.52
CA PHE A 17 50.67 -33.28 31.06
C PHE A 17 51.57 -32.85 32.21
N GLY A 18 51.78 -33.76 33.15
CA GLY A 18 52.80 -33.69 34.15
C GLY A 18 53.93 -34.68 33.83
N ALA A 19 54.79 -34.33 32.87
CA ALA A 19 56.08 -34.93 32.71
C ALA A 19 57.02 -33.84 32.18
N CYS A 20 57.59 -33.05 33.09
CA CYS A 20 58.82 -32.34 32.77
C CYS A 20 59.92 -33.39 32.69
N GLN A 21 60.31 -33.80 31.50
CA GLN A 21 61.63 -34.32 31.27
C GLN A 21 62.58 -33.14 30.93
N ASP A 22 63.66 -33.05 31.70
CA ASP A 22 64.79 -32.14 31.46
C ASP A 22 65.43 -32.54 30.12
N PHE A 23 65.11 -31.80 29.04
CA PHE A 23 65.83 -31.92 27.78
C PHE A 23 67.02 -30.97 27.79
N SER A 24 68.16 -31.50 28.18
CA SER A 24 69.46 -30.91 27.85
C SER A 24 69.86 -31.34 26.43
N ASP A 25 69.20 -30.78 25.43
CA ASP A 25 69.64 -30.90 24.05
C ASP A 25 69.63 -29.50 23.42
N ASP A 26 70.86 -29.04 23.11
CA ASP A 26 71.16 -27.72 22.53
C ASP A 26 70.77 -27.62 21.04
N SER A 27 69.68 -28.31 20.62
CA SER A 27 69.12 -28.06 19.32
C SER A 27 68.26 -26.79 19.40
N ALA A 28 68.77 -25.73 18.78
CA ALA A 28 68.03 -24.48 18.69
C ALA A 28 66.62 -24.74 18.21
N PHE A 29 65.60 -24.54 19.08
CA PHE A 29 64.22 -24.55 18.68
C PHE A 29 64.01 -23.46 17.62
N THR A 30 63.84 -23.85 16.39
CA THR A 30 63.44 -22.96 15.31
C THR A 30 61.93 -23.01 15.27
N PRO A 31 61.23 -21.94 15.67
CA PRO A 31 59.77 -21.90 15.56
C PRO A 31 59.36 -22.14 14.10
N GLU A 32 58.42 -23.02 13.88
CA GLU A 32 57.84 -23.17 12.56
C GLU A 32 57.19 -21.82 12.13
N THR A 33 57.44 -21.45 10.90
CA THR A 33 56.74 -20.28 10.32
C THR A 33 55.24 -20.62 10.28
N PRO A 34 54.37 -19.77 10.86
CA PRO A 34 52.95 -20.00 10.79
C PRO A 34 52.46 -20.11 9.34
N GLU A 35 51.78 -21.18 9.03
CA GLU A 35 51.12 -21.36 7.75
C GLU A 35 49.62 -21.44 7.97
N LEU A 36 48.84 -20.61 7.22
CA LEU A 36 47.38 -20.62 7.22
C LEU A 36 46.89 -20.21 5.86
N SER A 37 46.09 -21.07 5.23
CA SER A 37 45.41 -20.75 3.96
C SER A 37 44.17 -21.57 3.78
N PHE A 38 43.27 -21.07 2.94
CA PHE A 38 42.16 -21.85 2.37
C PHE A 38 42.61 -22.44 1.03
N VAL A 39 42.12 -23.63 0.73
CA VAL A 39 42.34 -24.25 -0.60
C VAL A 39 41.39 -23.61 -1.61
N GLU A 40 40.16 -23.36 -1.19
CA GLU A 40 39.11 -22.71 -1.97
C GLU A 40 39.33 -21.19 -2.02
N SER A 41 38.98 -20.55 -3.12
CA SER A 41 39.11 -19.09 -3.32
C SER A 41 37.82 -18.31 -2.98
N GLY A 42 36.70 -19.00 -2.69
CA GLY A 42 35.42 -18.44 -2.35
C GLY A 42 34.33 -19.50 -2.34
N ILE A 43 33.16 -19.15 -1.80
CA ILE A 43 31.96 -19.97 -1.82
C ILE A 43 30.90 -19.23 -2.62
N ASP A 44 30.48 -19.80 -3.75
CA ASP A 44 29.30 -19.36 -4.51
C ASP A 44 28.11 -20.21 -4.08
N ALA A 45 27.29 -19.65 -3.17
CA ALA A 45 26.16 -20.34 -2.57
C ALA A 45 24.87 -20.10 -3.34
N GLY A 46 24.08 -21.14 -3.48
CA GLY A 46 22.70 -21.04 -3.96
C GLY A 46 21.80 -20.30 -2.96
N LYS A 47 20.59 -19.94 -3.39
CA LYS A 47 19.60 -19.24 -2.56
C LYS A 47 19.08 -20.04 -1.36
N ALA A 48 19.02 -21.35 -1.45
CA ALA A 48 18.57 -22.23 -0.36
C ALA A 48 19.68 -22.42 0.69
N THR A 49 19.30 -22.91 1.87
CA THR A 49 20.29 -23.41 2.85
C THR A 49 21.14 -24.49 2.21
N GLY A 50 22.44 -24.40 2.37
CA GLY A 50 23.37 -25.39 1.82
C GLY A 50 24.62 -25.54 2.65
N ASP A 51 25.18 -26.75 2.60
CA ASP A 51 26.44 -27.09 3.22
C ASP A 51 27.55 -27.16 2.18
N TYR A 52 28.67 -26.51 2.49
CA TYR A 52 29.83 -26.40 1.63
C TYR A 52 31.06 -26.93 2.37
N GLN A 53 31.96 -27.60 1.68
CA GLN A 53 33.21 -28.06 2.26
C GLN A 53 34.26 -26.98 2.06
N LEU A 54 34.96 -26.63 3.14
CA LEU A 54 36.06 -25.68 3.13
C LEU A 54 37.32 -26.34 3.72
N THR A 55 38.39 -26.31 2.96
CA THR A 55 39.64 -26.94 3.36
C THR A 55 40.62 -25.89 3.89
N ILE A 56 41.00 -26.05 5.16
CA ILE A 56 42.01 -25.26 5.85
C ILE A 56 43.35 -25.99 5.79
N LYS A 57 44.40 -25.30 5.38
CA LYS A 57 45.80 -25.72 5.48
C LYS A 57 46.46 -24.93 6.60
N SER A 58 46.92 -25.62 7.63
CA SER A 58 47.57 -24.98 8.75
C SER A 58 48.54 -25.92 9.48
N ASN A 59 49.67 -25.41 9.90
CA ASN A 59 50.61 -26.12 10.78
C ASN A 59 50.38 -25.80 12.28
N LEU A 60 49.33 -24.97 12.59
CA LEU A 60 49.01 -24.51 13.93
C LEU A 60 47.51 -24.68 14.25
N PRO A 61 47.12 -24.61 15.55
CA PRO A 61 45.72 -24.49 15.93
C PRO A 61 45.08 -23.22 15.35
N TRP A 62 43.91 -23.37 14.78
CA TRP A 62 43.15 -22.32 14.12
C TRP A 62 41.73 -22.19 14.67
N ARG A 63 41.12 -21.02 14.47
CA ARG A 63 39.71 -20.75 14.61
C ARG A 63 39.20 -20.04 13.37
N ILE A 64 37.89 -20.18 13.11
CA ILE A 64 37.20 -19.58 11.96
C ILE A 64 35.96 -18.84 12.39
N GLU A 65 35.66 -17.71 11.76
CA GLU A 65 34.46 -16.92 12.00
C GLU A 65 34.01 -16.26 10.70
N ALA A 66 32.74 -15.84 10.67
CA ALA A 66 32.19 -15.04 9.59
C ALA A 66 31.73 -13.67 10.11
N ASP A 67 31.76 -12.67 9.25
CA ASP A 67 31.27 -11.33 9.54
C ASP A 67 29.73 -11.23 9.52
N LYS A 68 29.05 -12.32 9.17
CA LYS A 68 27.58 -12.43 9.10
C LYS A 68 27.10 -13.70 9.80
N ASP A 69 26.01 -13.59 10.51
CA ASP A 69 25.36 -14.64 11.31
C ASP A 69 24.70 -15.77 10.48
N TRP A 70 24.46 -15.53 9.20
CA TRP A 70 23.91 -16.53 8.28
C TRP A 70 24.95 -17.53 7.72
N VAL A 71 26.23 -17.42 8.13
CA VAL A 71 27.30 -18.38 7.82
C VAL A 71 27.79 -18.99 9.12
N THR A 72 27.71 -20.31 9.24
CA THR A 72 28.12 -21.08 10.43
C THR A 72 29.07 -22.20 10.06
N PHE A 73 29.80 -22.75 11.04
CA PHE A 73 30.87 -23.70 10.83
C PHE A 73 30.76 -24.90 11.77
N ASP A 74 31.12 -26.07 11.25
CA ASP A 74 31.27 -27.28 12.04
C ASP A 74 32.48 -28.10 11.53
N PRO A 75 33.59 -28.19 12.35
CA PRO A 75 33.89 -27.42 13.56
C PRO A 75 34.32 -25.97 13.26
N SER A 76 34.16 -25.07 14.25
CA SER A 76 34.61 -23.66 14.16
C SER A 76 36.05 -23.42 14.65
N PHE A 77 36.72 -24.47 15.09
CA PHE A 77 38.13 -24.45 15.49
C PHE A 77 38.75 -25.84 15.30
N GLY A 78 40.10 -25.88 15.17
CA GLY A 78 40.84 -27.12 14.98
C GLY A 78 42.34 -26.92 15.04
N SER A 79 43.10 -27.94 14.62
CA SER A 79 44.58 -27.91 14.54
C SER A 79 45.03 -28.71 13.34
N GLY A 80 46.05 -28.19 12.64
CA GLY A 80 46.56 -28.80 11.40
C GLY A 80 45.57 -28.67 10.23
N ASP A 81 45.86 -29.41 9.17
CA ASP A 81 45.00 -29.48 8.00
C ASP A 81 43.61 -30.07 8.34
N ALA A 82 42.58 -29.44 7.87
CA ALA A 82 41.21 -29.91 8.10
C ALA A 82 40.26 -29.51 6.98
N THR A 83 39.25 -30.34 6.77
CA THR A 83 38.06 -29.97 5.96
C THR A 83 36.89 -29.81 6.90
N ILE A 84 36.25 -28.65 6.86
CA ILE A 84 35.10 -28.30 7.70
C ILE A 84 33.85 -28.11 6.88
N THR A 85 32.72 -28.22 7.52
CA THR A 85 31.43 -27.89 6.91
C THR A 85 31.08 -26.43 7.18
N VAL A 86 30.81 -25.69 6.12
CA VAL A 86 30.28 -24.31 6.17
C VAL A 86 28.80 -24.38 5.81
N THR A 87 27.93 -24.10 6.75
CA THR A 87 26.49 -24.00 6.50
C THR A 87 26.13 -22.55 6.18
N VAL A 88 25.58 -22.32 5.01
CA VAL A 88 25.05 -21.04 4.54
C VAL A 88 23.52 -21.09 4.62
N ALA A 89 22.92 -20.30 5.50
CA ALA A 89 21.47 -20.23 5.66
C ALA A 89 20.79 -19.62 4.41
N ALA A 90 19.53 -19.97 4.15
CA ALA A 90 18.79 -19.50 2.98
C ALA A 90 18.76 -17.97 2.88
N ASN A 91 18.97 -17.46 1.69
CA ASN A 91 18.75 -16.06 1.36
C ASN A 91 17.28 -15.82 1.04
N ARG A 92 16.56 -15.20 1.95
CA ARG A 92 15.15 -14.84 1.81
C ARG A 92 14.97 -13.39 1.34
N THR A 93 15.88 -12.88 0.50
CA THR A 93 15.79 -11.56 -0.10
C THR A 93 15.93 -11.63 -1.62
N LEU A 94 15.36 -10.67 -2.34
CA LEU A 94 15.47 -10.56 -3.80
C LEU A 94 16.83 -9.96 -4.25
N SER A 95 17.80 -9.88 -3.34
CA SER A 95 19.13 -9.37 -3.63
C SER A 95 20.20 -10.40 -3.28
N GLU A 96 21.25 -10.46 -4.09
CA GLU A 96 22.48 -11.18 -3.75
C GLU A 96 23.04 -10.60 -2.45
N ARG A 97 23.61 -11.46 -1.60
CA ARG A 97 24.30 -11.02 -0.38
C ARG A 97 25.69 -11.64 -0.28
N THR A 98 26.55 -10.99 0.47
CA THR A 98 27.94 -11.39 0.65
C THR A 98 28.32 -11.47 2.11
N ALA A 99 29.25 -12.37 2.44
CA ALA A 99 29.92 -12.46 3.71
C ALA A 99 31.40 -12.69 3.49
N THR A 100 32.20 -12.46 4.55
CA THR A 100 33.60 -12.79 4.58
C THR A 100 33.83 -13.83 5.68
N ILE A 101 34.46 -14.94 5.31
CA ILE A 101 34.96 -15.95 6.24
C ILE A 101 36.42 -15.61 6.54
N SER A 102 36.80 -15.60 7.81
CA SER A 102 38.19 -15.35 8.26
C SER A 102 38.66 -16.45 9.18
N ALA A 103 39.86 -16.97 8.94
CA ALA A 103 40.52 -17.91 9.83
C ALA A 103 41.78 -17.24 10.45
N TYR A 104 42.09 -17.66 11.67
CA TYR A 104 43.14 -17.07 12.50
C TYR A 104 43.97 -18.16 13.20
N VAL A 105 45.27 -17.96 13.29
CA VAL A 105 46.19 -18.72 14.17
C VAL A 105 46.77 -17.82 15.26
N ILE A 106 47.13 -18.39 16.41
CA ILE A 106 47.71 -17.64 17.55
C ILE A 106 49.06 -17.03 17.14
N LYS A 107 49.18 -15.71 17.31
CA LYS A 107 50.38 -14.92 16.95
C LYS A 107 50.78 -14.98 15.48
N GLY A 108 49.85 -15.39 14.63
CA GLY A 108 50.13 -15.65 13.26
C GLY A 108 49.29 -14.84 12.31
N GLU A 109 49.30 -15.32 11.11
CA GLU A 109 48.58 -14.77 10.00
C GLU A 109 47.06 -15.01 10.12
N ASN A 110 46.34 -14.18 9.45
CA ASN A 110 44.94 -14.43 9.16
C ASN A 110 44.77 -14.64 7.65
N THR A 111 43.76 -15.38 7.28
CA THR A 111 43.33 -15.54 5.88
C THR A 111 41.83 -15.35 5.78
N SER A 112 41.36 -14.88 4.65
CA SER A 112 39.94 -14.67 4.43
C SER A 112 39.51 -15.09 3.03
N LEU A 113 38.23 -15.46 2.92
CA LEU A 113 37.65 -15.79 1.64
C LEU A 113 36.19 -15.24 1.55
N PRO A 114 35.72 -14.82 0.36
CA PRO A 114 34.39 -14.32 0.18
C PRO A 114 33.37 -15.47 0.06
N VAL A 115 32.17 -15.22 0.61
CA VAL A 115 30.97 -16.00 0.33
C VAL A 115 30.02 -15.10 -0.45
N LYS A 116 29.57 -15.55 -1.61
CA LYS A 116 28.49 -14.91 -2.37
C LYS A 116 27.30 -15.82 -2.36
N GLN A 117 26.12 -15.27 -2.07
CA GLN A 117 24.89 -16.05 -2.09
C GLN A 117 23.88 -15.42 -3.04
N ALA A 118 23.37 -16.24 -3.95
CA ALA A 118 22.36 -15.83 -4.93
C ALA A 118 21.09 -15.28 -4.26
N ALA A 119 20.45 -14.32 -4.94
CA ALA A 119 19.13 -13.83 -4.57
C ALA A 119 18.08 -14.94 -4.66
N ALA A 120 17.08 -14.90 -3.79
CA ALA A 120 15.87 -15.67 -3.97
C ALA A 120 15.01 -15.09 -5.11
N SER A 121 14.24 -15.93 -5.78
CA SER A 121 13.11 -15.46 -6.60
C SER A 121 11.88 -15.29 -5.70
N ALA A 122 10.90 -14.50 -6.16
CA ALA A 122 9.67 -14.30 -5.39
C ALA A 122 8.95 -15.64 -5.09
N SER A 123 9.04 -16.61 -6.00
CA SER A 123 8.47 -17.96 -5.81
C SER A 123 9.22 -18.84 -4.81
N ASP A 124 10.47 -18.53 -4.51
CA ASP A 124 11.27 -19.30 -3.53
C ASP A 124 11.06 -18.82 -2.09
N LEU A 125 10.43 -17.66 -1.93
CA LEU A 125 10.26 -17.02 -0.63
C LEU A 125 9.02 -17.50 0.10
N ALA A 126 8.06 -18.09 -0.61
CA ALA A 126 6.73 -18.34 -0.08
C ALA A 126 6.66 -19.62 0.78
N THR A 127 6.59 -19.45 2.08
CA THR A 127 5.87 -20.42 2.92
C THR A 127 4.37 -20.14 2.77
N HIS A 128 3.57 -21.18 2.57
CA HIS A 128 2.12 -21.08 2.47
C HIS A 128 1.49 -21.46 3.80
N TYR A 129 0.75 -20.52 4.39
CA TYR A 129 -0.04 -20.76 5.59
C TYR A 129 -1.53 -20.82 5.22
N TYR A 130 -2.26 -21.71 5.86
CA TYR A 130 -3.68 -21.95 5.64
C TYR A 130 -4.46 -21.67 6.92
N VAL A 131 -5.53 -20.88 6.79
CA VAL A 131 -6.30 -20.33 7.89
C VAL A 131 -7.77 -20.68 7.74
N LYS A 132 -8.41 -21.17 8.81
CA LYS A 132 -9.85 -21.38 8.93
C LYS A 132 -10.39 -20.68 10.17
N ALA A 133 -11.65 -20.25 10.14
CA ALA A 133 -12.24 -19.43 11.21
C ALA A 133 -12.38 -20.19 12.56
N ASP A 134 -12.48 -21.50 12.53
CA ASP A 134 -12.56 -22.37 13.70
C ASP A 134 -11.21 -22.99 14.08
N ALA A 135 -10.14 -22.67 13.37
CA ALA A 135 -8.81 -23.22 13.65
C ALA A 135 -8.18 -22.57 14.88
N THR A 136 -7.34 -23.34 15.56
CA THR A 136 -6.61 -22.93 16.76
C THR A 136 -5.13 -22.66 16.45
N ALA A 137 -4.48 -21.86 17.29
CA ALA A 137 -3.10 -21.42 17.09
C ALA A 137 -2.03 -22.50 17.34
N ASP A 138 -2.42 -23.69 17.84
CA ASP A 138 -1.52 -24.81 18.14
C ASP A 138 -1.14 -25.64 16.91
N LYS A 139 -1.73 -25.34 15.74
CA LYS A 139 -1.42 -26.02 14.47
C LYS A 139 -0.42 -25.22 13.64
N ASP A 140 0.33 -25.91 12.79
CA ASP A 140 1.39 -25.32 11.98
C ASP A 140 0.90 -24.48 10.78
N GLY A 141 -0.36 -24.69 10.37
CA GLY A 141 -0.96 -23.98 9.25
C GLY A 141 -0.38 -24.32 7.88
N LEU A 142 0.41 -25.39 7.73
CA LEU A 142 1.09 -25.69 6.47
C LEU A 142 0.22 -26.40 5.43
N THR A 143 -0.96 -26.86 5.84
CA THR A 143 -1.99 -27.44 4.97
C THR A 143 -3.39 -27.01 5.41
N TRP A 144 -4.41 -27.22 4.58
CA TRP A 144 -5.80 -26.98 4.97
C TRP A 144 -6.28 -27.88 6.11
N GLU A 145 -5.72 -29.09 6.25
CA GLU A 145 -6.02 -30.04 7.32
C GLU A 145 -5.39 -29.62 8.66
N THR A 146 -4.23 -28.95 8.59
CA THR A 146 -3.54 -28.41 9.75
C THR A 146 -3.70 -26.88 9.84
N ALA A 147 -4.77 -26.35 9.27
CA ALA A 147 -5.05 -24.90 9.27
C ALA A 147 -4.94 -24.31 10.67
N THR A 148 -4.38 -23.10 10.77
CA THR A 148 -4.17 -22.38 12.02
C THR A 148 -5.06 -21.14 12.13
N SER A 149 -5.04 -20.42 13.25
CA SER A 149 -5.71 -19.14 13.41
C SER A 149 -5.05 -18.03 12.58
N LEU A 150 -5.80 -16.99 12.22
CA LEU A 150 -5.27 -15.90 11.41
C LEU A 150 -4.16 -15.12 12.15
N ASP A 151 -4.33 -14.84 13.44
CA ASP A 151 -3.31 -14.16 14.25
C ASP A 151 -1.99 -14.96 14.30
N ASN A 152 -2.06 -16.29 14.45
CA ASN A 152 -0.87 -17.15 14.43
C ASN A 152 -0.20 -17.17 13.05
N ALA A 153 -0.98 -17.28 11.98
CA ALA A 153 -0.42 -17.22 10.62
C ALA A 153 0.28 -15.88 10.33
N ILE A 154 -0.30 -14.76 10.79
CA ILE A 154 0.31 -13.44 10.68
C ILE A 154 1.63 -13.39 11.48
N GLU A 155 1.66 -13.89 12.72
CA GLU A 155 2.86 -13.91 13.56
C GLU A 155 4.01 -14.70 12.92
N LEU A 156 3.69 -15.81 12.24
CA LEU A 156 4.67 -16.69 11.59
C LEU A 156 5.15 -16.16 10.24
N ALA A 157 4.32 -15.38 9.53
CA ALA A 157 4.59 -14.98 8.16
C ALA A 157 5.74 -13.98 8.05
N MET A 158 6.63 -14.23 7.10
CA MET A 158 7.78 -13.40 6.77
C MET A 158 7.64 -12.82 5.35
N ASN A 159 8.65 -12.03 4.94
CA ASN A 159 8.71 -11.48 3.59
C ASN A 159 8.58 -12.57 2.52
N GLY A 160 7.61 -12.42 1.64
CA GLY A 160 7.33 -13.30 0.52
C GLY A 160 6.38 -14.46 0.82
N ASP A 161 6.03 -14.70 2.09
CA ASP A 161 5.07 -15.75 2.47
C ASP A 161 3.65 -15.42 2.01
N VAL A 162 2.79 -16.45 1.96
CA VAL A 162 1.39 -16.32 1.55
C VAL A 162 0.47 -16.95 2.59
N ILE A 163 -0.51 -16.18 3.05
CA ILE A 163 -1.55 -16.66 3.97
C ILE A 163 -2.85 -16.83 3.17
N HIS A 164 -3.35 -18.06 3.07
CA HIS A 164 -4.62 -18.43 2.44
C HIS A 164 -5.71 -18.49 3.50
N VAL A 165 -6.75 -17.65 3.36
CA VAL A 165 -7.77 -17.49 4.40
C VAL A 165 -9.12 -17.94 3.87
N ALA A 166 -9.70 -18.95 4.50
CA ALA A 166 -11.02 -19.47 4.16
C ALA A 166 -12.15 -18.46 4.52
N ALA A 167 -13.30 -18.61 3.90
CA ALA A 167 -14.50 -17.85 4.23
C ALA A 167 -14.85 -17.99 5.71
N GLY A 168 -15.27 -16.89 6.31
CA GLY A 168 -15.60 -16.80 7.72
C GLY A 168 -15.36 -15.41 8.28
N SER A 169 -15.57 -15.25 9.59
CA SER A 169 -15.36 -13.97 10.27
C SER A 169 -14.20 -14.10 11.26
N TYR A 170 -13.24 -13.20 11.15
CA TYR A 170 -12.01 -13.16 11.93
C TYR A 170 -11.97 -11.85 12.73
N VAL A 171 -11.75 -11.97 14.04
CA VAL A 171 -11.64 -10.82 14.96
C VAL A 171 -10.20 -10.75 15.45
N PRO A 172 -9.51 -9.60 15.33
CA PRO A 172 -8.13 -9.50 15.76
C PRO A 172 -8.01 -9.62 17.28
N SER A 173 -7.04 -10.38 17.76
CA SER A 173 -6.82 -10.63 19.19
C SER A 173 -5.44 -10.19 19.68
N VAL A 174 -4.55 -9.76 18.78
CA VAL A 174 -3.19 -9.34 19.08
C VAL A 174 -3.09 -7.81 18.96
N PRO A 175 -2.57 -7.13 20.00
CA PRO A 175 -2.36 -5.69 19.94
C PRO A 175 -1.27 -5.31 18.93
N LEU A 176 -1.45 -4.16 18.28
CA LEU A 176 -0.42 -3.54 17.43
C LEU A 176 0.91 -3.45 18.18
N THR A 177 2.00 -3.74 17.51
CA THR A 177 3.36 -3.68 18.04
C THR A 177 3.61 -2.40 18.85
N GLY A 178 4.01 -2.56 20.11
CA GLY A 178 4.24 -1.48 21.05
C GLY A 178 3.01 -0.96 21.79
N MET A 179 1.83 -1.48 21.50
CA MET A 179 0.56 -1.21 22.20
C MET A 179 0.18 -2.38 23.12
N LYS A 180 -0.81 -2.21 24.00
CA LYS A 180 -1.08 -3.20 25.06
C LYS A 180 -2.56 -3.41 25.42
N THR A 181 -3.47 -2.69 24.81
CA THR A 181 -4.88 -2.77 25.19
C THR A 181 -5.68 -3.54 24.13
N ALA A 182 -6.81 -4.10 24.51
CA ALA A 182 -7.69 -4.78 23.57
C ALA A 182 -8.24 -3.84 22.45
N LEU A 183 -8.28 -2.53 22.70
CA LEU A 183 -8.62 -1.51 21.70
C LEU A 183 -7.57 -1.44 20.57
N ASP A 184 -6.36 -1.88 20.85
CA ASP A 184 -5.22 -1.84 19.93
C ASP A 184 -5.09 -3.13 19.11
N ASN A 185 -5.93 -4.14 19.35
CA ASN A 185 -5.90 -5.37 18.58
C ASN A 185 -6.15 -5.07 17.11
N THR A 186 -5.32 -5.68 16.25
CA THR A 186 -5.35 -5.46 14.80
C THR A 186 -4.72 -6.63 14.06
N PHE A 187 -5.09 -6.86 12.82
CA PHE A 187 -4.31 -7.70 11.93
C PHE A 187 -3.13 -6.89 11.41
N GLU A 188 -1.97 -7.04 12.05
CA GLU A 188 -0.76 -6.29 11.72
C GLU A 188 0.00 -6.95 10.57
N ILE A 189 0.03 -6.31 9.41
CA ILE A 189 0.87 -6.70 8.28
C ILE A 189 2.27 -6.12 8.51
N HIS A 190 3.10 -6.83 9.27
CA HIS A 190 4.42 -6.37 9.74
C HIS A 190 5.56 -6.68 8.77
N SER A 191 5.32 -7.53 7.77
CA SER A 191 6.29 -7.95 6.75
C SER A 191 5.63 -7.93 5.36
N ASN A 192 6.44 -8.04 4.30
CA ASN A 192 5.95 -8.01 2.92
C ASN A 192 5.42 -9.40 2.50
N PHE A 193 4.39 -9.90 3.17
CA PHE A 193 3.68 -11.12 2.83
C PHE A 193 2.33 -10.82 2.16
N SER A 194 1.74 -11.83 1.56
CA SER A 194 0.42 -11.74 0.93
C SER A 194 -0.63 -12.43 1.78
N MET A 195 -1.77 -11.78 2.02
CA MET A 195 -2.98 -12.39 2.56
C MET A 195 -4.03 -12.49 1.45
N ILE A 196 -4.58 -13.69 1.25
CA ILE A 196 -5.57 -13.97 0.20
C ILE A 196 -6.80 -14.61 0.86
N GLY A 197 -7.92 -13.88 0.86
CA GLY A 197 -9.24 -14.36 1.26
C GLY A 197 -10.01 -14.95 0.08
N GLY A 198 -11.23 -15.45 0.34
CA GLY A 198 -12.11 -15.96 -0.69
C GLY A 198 -12.03 -17.45 -0.93
N TYR A 199 -11.33 -18.21 -0.09
CA TYR A 199 -11.37 -19.67 -0.17
C TYR A 199 -12.64 -20.22 0.50
N PRO A 200 -13.20 -21.36 0.02
CA PRO A 200 -14.34 -21.99 0.68
C PRO A 200 -14.10 -22.24 2.18
N ALA A 201 -15.14 -22.20 3.01
CA ALA A 201 -15.01 -22.42 4.46
C ALA A 201 -14.49 -23.84 4.78
N ASP A 202 -14.83 -24.82 3.96
CA ASP A 202 -14.36 -26.21 4.02
C ASP A 202 -13.15 -26.49 3.10
N ALA A 203 -12.42 -25.44 2.72
CA ALA A 203 -11.30 -25.53 1.79
C ALA A 203 -10.36 -26.72 2.08
N ALA A 204 -9.93 -27.37 1.02
CA ALA A 204 -8.99 -28.48 0.98
C ALA A 204 -7.96 -28.26 -0.12
N THR A 205 -6.99 -29.17 -0.24
CA THR A 205 -5.95 -29.09 -1.29
C THR A 205 -6.57 -28.92 -2.67
N GLY A 206 -6.12 -27.89 -3.40
CA GLY A 206 -6.63 -27.53 -4.72
C GLY A 206 -7.81 -26.53 -4.70
N ALA A 207 -8.22 -26.03 -3.54
CA ALA A 207 -9.23 -24.97 -3.46
C ALA A 207 -8.70 -23.68 -4.10
N GLU A 208 -9.57 -22.97 -4.83
CA GLU A 208 -9.31 -21.68 -5.46
C GLU A 208 -10.07 -20.56 -4.73
N ALA A 209 -9.49 -19.36 -4.74
CA ALA A 209 -10.10 -18.20 -4.12
C ALA A 209 -11.12 -17.54 -5.05
N ASP A 210 -12.32 -17.33 -4.53
CA ASP A 210 -13.38 -16.51 -5.14
C ASP A 210 -14.01 -15.63 -4.05
N PRO A 211 -13.57 -14.37 -3.88
CA PRO A 211 -14.05 -13.49 -2.81
C PRO A 211 -15.54 -13.12 -2.93
N GLU A 212 -16.13 -13.23 -4.11
CA GLU A 212 -17.56 -12.94 -4.29
C GLU A 212 -18.43 -14.10 -3.80
N ALA A 213 -18.00 -15.34 -4.03
CA ALA A 213 -18.70 -16.54 -3.58
C ALA A 213 -18.38 -16.89 -2.12
N ASN A 214 -17.18 -16.58 -1.64
CA ASN A 214 -16.65 -17.01 -0.35
C ASN A 214 -16.17 -15.81 0.48
N GLU A 215 -17.11 -15.09 1.09
CA GLU A 215 -16.79 -13.86 1.82
C GLU A 215 -15.88 -14.15 3.04
N THR A 216 -14.69 -13.55 3.04
CA THR A 216 -13.73 -13.59 4.14
C THR A 216 -13.71 -12.25 4.85
N ILE A 217 -14.13 -12.22 6.13
CA ILE A 217 -14.41 -11.01 6.88
C ILE A 217 -13.34 -10.77 7.94
N LEU A 218 -12.66 -9.63 7.87
CA LEU A 218 -11.86 -9.07 8.96
C LEU A 218 -12.76 -8.10 9.75
N ASP A 219 -13.21 -8.52 10.92
CA ASP A 219 -14.24 -7.82 11.70
C ASP A 219 -13.64 -7.18 12.96
N GLY A 220 -13.66 -5.87 13.04
CA GLY A 220 -13.25 -5.13 14.23
C GLY A 220 -14.25 -5.22 15.39
N ASN A 221 -15.44 -5.83 15.16
CA ASN A 221 -16.51 -6.00 16.15
C ASN A 221 -16.88 -4.70 16.92
N LYS A 222 -16.59 -3.54 16.33
CA LYS A 222 -16.70 -2.18 16.94
C LYS A 222 -15.92 -2.04 18.26
N ALA A 223 -14.94 -2.89 18.48
CA ALA A 223 -14.16 -3.01 19.71
C ALA A 223 -12.68 -2.64 19.51
N VAL A 224 -12.21 -2.53 18.27
CA VAL A 224 -10.81 -2.20 17.96
C VAL A 224 -10.68 -0.89 17.21
N CYS A 225 -9.57 -0.19 17.42
CA CYS A 225 -9.30 1.10 16.78
C CYS A 225 -8.97 0.95 15.29
N HIS A 226 -8.30 -0.13 14.92
CA HIS A 226 -7.93 -0.47 13.55
C HIS A 226 -8.23 -1.94 13.28
N VAL A 227 -8.88 -2.27 12.18
CA VAL A 227 -9.05 -3.68 11.81
C VAL A 227 -7.75 -4.22 11.23
N VAL A 228 -7.12 -3.48 10.32
CA VAL A 228 -5.84 -3.82 9.68
C VAL A 228 -4.86 -2.67 9.85
N THR A 229 -3.63 -2.99 10.20
CA THR A 229 -2.49 -2.04 10.16
C THR A 229 -1.39 -2.59 9.27
N VAL A 230 -0.79 -1.74 8.43
CA VAL A 230 0.35 -2.12 7.58
C VAL A 230 1.58 -1.39 8.08
N THR A 231 2.51 -2.14 8.67
CA THR A 231 3.74 -1.64 9.28
C THR A 231 4.99 -2.17 8.60
N ALA A 232 4.82 -3.03 7.57
CA ALA A 232 5.90 -3.67 6.83
C ALA A 232 6.91 -2.65 6.31
N ALA A 233 8.18 -2.84 6.62
CA ALA A 233 9.24 -1.99 6.10
C ALA A 233 9.36 -2.12 4.58
N LYS A 234 9.59 -1.01 3.90
CA LYS A 234 9.83 -1.02 2.46
C LYS A 234 11.06 -1.85 2.11
N MET A 235 10.92 -2.71 1.13
CA MET A 235 11.99 -3.54 0.61
C MET A 235 11.93 -3.55 -0.91
N ALA A 236 13.08 -3.37 -1.58
CA ALA A 236 13.13 -3.33 -3.04
C ALA A 236 12.57 -4.62 -3.65
N GLY A 237 11.65 -4.47 -4.59
CA GLY A 237 11.01 -5.59 -5.28
C GLY A 237 10.00 -6.39 -4.45
N MET A 238 9.70 -5.98 -3.22
CA MET A 238 8.69 -6.62 -2.37
C MET A 238 7.61 -5.64 -1.95
N LYS A 239 6.43 -6.18 -1.70
CA LYS A 239 5.27 -5.44 -1.18
C LYS A 239 4.39 -6.37 -0.35
N ALA A 240 3.67 -5.81 0.58
CA ALA A 240 2.57 -6.50 1.23
C ALA A 240 1.37 -6.59 0.27
N THR A 241 0.54 -7.62 0.41
CA THR A 241 -0.69 -7.75 -0.37
C THR A 241 -1.86 -8.16 0.51
N LEU A 242 -2.97 -7.47 0.36
CA LEU A 242 -4.25 -7.79 0.99
C LEU A 242 -5.28 -7.97 -0.13
N ASN A 243 -5.77 -9.20 -0.34
CA ASN A 243 -6.61 -9.53 -1.49
C ASN A 243 -7.87 -10.31 -1.09
N GLY A 244 -9.04 -9.80 -1.46
CA GLY A 244 -10.31 -10.54 -1.35
C GLY A 244 -10.97 -10.51 0.03
N PHE A 245 -10.81 -9.44 0.81
CA PHE A 245 -11.37 -9.32 2.16
C PHE A 245 -12.49 -8.29 2.26
N THR A 246 -13.48 -8.59 3.11
CA THR A 246 -14.38 -7.58 3.68
C THR A 246 -13.81 -7.09 5.01
N ILE A 247 -13.45 -5.79 5.11
CA ILE A 247 -12.85 -5.16 6.29
C ILE A 247 -13.88 -4.23 6.90
N LYS A 248 -14.38 -4.57 8.08
CA LYS A 248 -15.51 -3.85 8.67
C LYS A 248 -15.45 -3.68 10.19
N ASN A 249 -16.34 -2.80 10.68
CA ASN A 249 -16.58 -2.58 12.10
C ASN A 249 -15.35 -2.13 12.91
N GLY A 250 -14.35 -1.53 12.29
CA GLY A 250 -13.32 -0.78 13.01
C GLY A 250 -13.95 0.47 13.65
N SER A 251 -13.52 0.82 14.85
CA SER A 251 -14.10 1.93 15.62
C SER A 251 -13.03 2.68 16.39
N SER A 252 -12.48 3.73 15.79
CA SER A 252 -11.50 4.56 16.49
C SER A 252 -12.12 5.36 17.62
N GLN A 253 -11.32 5.74 18.63
CA GLN A 253 -11.82 6.24 19.92
C GLN A 253 -11.46 7.70 20.19
N PHE A 254 -12.37 8.41 20.90
CA PHE A 254 -12.09 9.72 21.50
C PHE A 254 -11.43 9.60 22.88
N GLY A 255 -10.68 10.61 23.29
CA GLY A 255 -10.13 10.75 24.63
C GLY A 255 -8.61 10.76 24.66
N THR A 256 -8.02 10.22 25.71
CA THR A 256 -6.56 10.03 25.80
C THR A 256 -6.18 8.91 24.86
N VAL A 257 -5.87 9.28 23.62
CA VAL A 257 -5.52 8.32 22.58
C VAL A 257 -4.09 7.83 22.78
N GLY A 258 -3.94 6.52 22.82
CA GLY A 258 -2.64 5.87 22.72
C GLY A 258 -2.07 6.01 21.31
N SER A 259 -0.77 5.86 21.21
CA SER A 259 -0.09 5.77 19.93
C SER A 259 1.22 5.00 20.09
N THR A 260 1.68 4.39 19.00
CA THR A 260 3.02 3.81 18.89
C THR A 260 3.70 4.34 17.65
N THR A 261 5.04 4.25 17.58
CA THR A 261 5.80 4.65 16.40
C THR A 261 6.52 3.43 15.83
N ILE A 262 6.21 3.08 14.60
CA ILE A 262 6.80 1.95 13.88
C ILE A 262 7.30 2.46 12.52
N GLY A 263 8.55 2.16 12.15
CA GLY A 263 9.12 2.60 10.88
C GLY A 263 9.12 4.12 10.67
N GLY A 264 9.15 4.91 11.76
CA GLY A 264 9.09 6.38 11.71
C GLY A 264 7.68 6.96 11.58
N VAL A 265 6.65 6.13 11.41
CA VAL A 265 5.24 6.54 11.36
C VAL A 265 4.59 6.38 12.73
N LYS A 266 3.79 7.36 13.11
CA LYS A 266 3.05 7.35 14.37
C LYS A 266 1.62 6.85 14.17
N PHE A 267 1.33 5.67 14.66
CA PHE A 267 0.01 5.05 14.64
C PHE A 267 -0.82 5.53 15.83
N TYR A 268 -1.87 6.26 15.55
CA TYR A 268 -2.80 6.82 16.55
C TYR A 268 -4.10 6.04 16.60
N GLN A 269 -4.59 5.69 17.77
CA GLN A 269 -5.90 5.04 17.97
C GLN A 269 -7.10 5.79 17.36
N SER A 270 -6.91 7.04 16.98
CA SER A 270 -7.96 7.90 16.43
C SER A 270 -7.98 8.04 14.92
N TYR A 271 -7.18 7.27 14.17
CA TYR A 271 -7.06 7.36 12.71
C TYR A 271 -7.16 5.98 12.06
N GLY A 272 -7.75 5.90 10.84
CA GLY A 272 -7.70 4.68 10.04
C GLY A 272 -8.46 3.49 10.62
N ALA A 273 -9.72 3.67 10.98
CA ALA A 273 -10.49 2.64 11.69
C ALA A 273 -10.60 1.30 10.95
N GLY A 274 -10.68 1.29 9.62
CA GLY A 274 -10.64 0.07 8.81
C GLY A 274 -9.21 -0.35 8.50
N ILE A 275 -8.43 0.55 7.89
CA ILE A 275 -7.05 0.27 7.49
C ILE A 275 -6.16 1.48 7.82
N PHE A 276 -5.02 1.24 8.47
CA PHE A 276 -3.96 2.22 8.62
C PHE A 276 -2.67 1.74 7.92
N ILE A 277 -2.24 2.45 6.88
CA ILE A 277 -1.02 2.16 6.13
C ILE A 277 0.06 3.14 6.54
N GLY A 278 1.14 2.61 7.11
CA GLY A 278 2.36 3.35 7.45
C GLY A 278 3.31 3.53 6.25
N ASN A 279 4.58 3.76 6.50
CA ASN A 279 5.62 3.88 5.46
C ASN A 279 5.95 2.51 4.83
N SER A 280 5.01 1.98 4.06
CA SER A 280 5.04 0.63 3.49
C SER A 280 4.77 0.67 1.98
N THR A 281 5.10 -0.41 1.28
CA THR A 281 4.60 -0.68 -0.08
C THR A 281 3.53 -1.78 0.02
N VAL A 282 2.29 -1.48 -0.41
CA VAL A 282 1.16 -2.41 -0.25
C VAL A 282 0.17 -2.35 -1.41
N ASP A 283 -0.32 -3.52 -1.81
CA ASP A 283 -1.47 -3.67 -2.70
C ASP A 283 -2.70 -4.13 -1.90
N VAL A 284 -3.81 -3.43 -2.05
CA VAL A 284 -5.14 -3.76 -1.53
C VAL A 284 -6.03 -4.07 -2.73
N LEU A 285 -6.36 -5.34 -2.91
CA LEU A 285 -6.98 -5.85 -4.13
C LEU A 285 -8.33 -6.52 -3.82
N ASN A 286 -9.33 -6.31 -4.65
CA ASN A 286 -10.63 -6.99 -4.55
C ASN A 286 -11.24 -6.92 -3.13
N CYS A 287 -10.99 -5.86 -2.39
CA CYS A 287 -11.43 -5.71 -1.01
C CYS A 287 -12.68 -4.85 -0.89
N LYS A 288 -13.49 -5.14 0.12
CA LYS A 288 -14.64 -4.35 0.52
C LYS A 288 -14.37 -3.73 1.91
N ILE A 289 -14.18 -2.41 1.96
CA ILE A 289 -13.95 -1.66 3.20
C ILE A 289 -15.24 -0.93 3.56
N LYS A 290 -15.93 -1.41 4.59
CA LYS A 290 -17.28 -0.90 4.90
C LYS A 290 -17.60 -0.84 6.39
N ASP A 291 -18.60 -0.04 6.74
CA ASP A 291 -19.14 0.04 8.10
C ASP A 291 -18.07 0.37 9.18
N ASN A 292 -16.94 0.99 8.77
CA ASN A 292 -15.93 1.46 9.70
C ASN A 292 -16.26 2.87 10.16
N THR A 293 -16.09 3.13 11.45
CA THR A 293 -16.35 4.43 12.05
C THR A 293 -15.07 5.05 12.59
N ASP A 294 -14.62 6.09 11.95
CA ASP A 294 -13.48 6.89 12.42
C ASP A 294 -13.95 8.13 13.16
N ILE A 295 -13.09 8.67 14.01
CA ILE A 295 -13.40 9.91 14.73
C ILE A 295 -12.63 11.11 14.25
N ARG A 296 -11.59 10.92 13.41
CA ARG A 296 -10.75 12.04 12.97
C ARG A 296 -10.32 11.99 11.50
N MET A 297 -9.56 10.98 11.10
CA MET A 297 -8.80 11.01 9.84
C MET A 297 -8.99 9.74 9.01
N GLY A 298 -10.24 9.46 8.64
CA GLY A 298 -10.60 8.45 7.66
C GLY A 298 -10.79 7.04 8.21
N ALA A 299 -11.74 6.32 7.64
CA ALA A 299 -11.81 4.86 7.80
C ALA A 299 -10.56 4.19 7.21
N ILE A 300 -9.93 4.83 6.23
CA ILE A 300 -8.63 4.44 5.66
C ILE A 300 -7.64 5.59 5.85
N ARG A 301 -6.49 5.31 6.44
CA ARG A 301 -5.36 6.23 6.57
C ARG A 301 -4.19 5.73 5.73
N VAL A 302 -3.62 6.60 4.89
CA VAL A 302 -2.36 6.36 4.16
C VAL A 302 -1.38 7.45 4.57
N ASP A 303 -0.29 7.08 5.23
CA ASP A 303 0.61 8.03 5.86
C ASP A 303 1.90 8.27 5.06
N ALA A 304 2.75 9.12 5.61
CA ALA A 304 3.96 9.61 4.98
C ALA A 304 4.89 8.49 4.50
N GLY A 305 5.36 8.65 3.27
CA GLY A 305 6.26 7.71 2.63
C GLY A 305 5.59 6.48 2.02
N ALA A 306 4.31 6.20 2.29
CA ALA A 306 3.61 5.03 1.75
C ALA A 306 3.59 5.01 0.20
N GLU A 307 3.63 3.79 -0.35
CA GLU A 307 3.30 3.48 -1.74
C GLU A 307 2.20 2.43 -1.75
N ALA A 308 0.99 2.83 -2.11
CA ALA A 308 -0.18 1.96 -2.02
C ALA A 308 -0.95 1.90 -3.33
N LEU A 309 -1.46 0.72 -3.63
CA LEU A 309 -2.43 0.48 -4.71
C LEU A 309 -3.74 -0.03 -4.08
N PHE A 310 -4.85 0.60 -4.43
CA PHE A 310 -6.19 0.04 -4.27
C PHE A 310 -6.71 -0.30 -5.66
N ASP A 311 -6.98 -1.57 -5.91
CA ASP A 311 -7.50 -2.02 -7.21
C ASP A 311 -8.72 -2.93 -7.03
N ASN A 312 -9.75 -2.65 -7.80
CA ASN A 312 -11.03 -3.36 -7.74
C ASN A 312 -11.63 -3.40 -6.32
N CYS A 313 -11.55 -2.27 -5.58
CA CYS A 313 -12.04 -2.18 -4.21
C CYS A 313 -13.36 -1.42 -4.10
N GLN A 314 -14.17 -1.79 -3.10
CA GLN A 314 -15.37 -1.07 -2.70
C GLN A 314 -15.15 -0.44 -1.33
N VAL A 315 -15.26 0.88 -1.25
CA VAL A 315 -15.15 1.66 -0.01
C VAL A 315 -16.50 2.31 0.24
N VAL A 316 -17.32 1.66 1.06
CA VAL A 316 -18.74 1.97 1.12
C VAL A 316 -19.26 2.04 2.57
N ASP A 317 -20.24 2.91 2.82
CA ASP A 317 -20.94 3.01 4.09
C ASP A 317 -20.04 3.29 5.32
N ASN A 318 -18.84 3.86 5.11
CA ASN A 318 -17.97 4.25 6.20
C ASN A 318 -18.37 5.64 6.74
N ALA A 319 -18.06 5.87 8.02
CA ALA A 319 -18.41 7.13 8.66
C ALA A 319 -17.23 7.77 9.42
N THR A 320 -17.15 9.09 9.39
CA THR A 320 -16.36 9.88 10.33
C THR A 320 -17.27 10.70 11.23
N LYS A 321 -17.05 10.64 12.55
CA LYS A 321 -17.86 11.32 13.59
C LYS A 321 -17.17 12.53 14.20
N SER A 322 -16.13 13.06 13.54
CA SER A 322 -15.41 14.22 14.08
C SER A 322 -16.31 15.45 14.18
N THR A 323 -16.21 16.15 15.30
CA THR A 323 -16.79 17.49 15.48
C THR A 323 -15.76 18.59 15.22
N ALA A 324 -14.47 18.25 15.03
CA ALA A 324 -13.40 19.22 14.81
C ALA A 324 -13.41 19.77 13.36
N ALA A 325 -13.05 21.04 13.22
CA ALA A 325 -13.17 21.79 11.96
C ALA A 325 -12.29 21.26 10.80
N TYR A 326 -11.32 20.40 11.08
CA TYR A 326 -10.30 20.00 10.13
C TYR A 326 -10.20 18.49 9.87
N ASN A 327 -11.13 17.72 10.41
CA ASN A 327 -11.06 16.27 10.34
C ASN A 327 -12.17 15.71 9.44
N GLY A 328 -11.84 14.78 8.57
CA GLY A 328 -12.82 14.20 7.65
C GLY A 328 -12.20 13.18 6.71
N GLY A 329 -12.95 12.81 5.73
CA GLY A 329 -12.57 11.84 4.72
C GLY A 329 -12.84 10.39 5.14
N CYS A 330 -13.36 9.62 4.20
CA CYS A 330 -13.36 8.17 4.33
C CYS A 330 -11.92 7.66 4.11
N LEU A 331 -11.23 8.20 3.13
CA LEU A 331 -9.81 7.98 2.86
C LEU A 331 -9.03 9.28 3.11
N TRP A 332 -8.11 9.25 4.06
CA TRP A 332 -7.18 10.34 4.35
C TRP A 332 -5.77 9.97 3.92
N VAL A 333 -5.17 10.80 3.08
CA VAL A 333 -3.82 10.60 2.54
C VAL A 333 -2.95 11.79 2.95
N ASP A 334 -1.83 11.54 3.64
CA ASP A 334 -0.93 12.59 4.13
C ASP A 334 0.54 12.23 3.93
N GLY A 335 1.22 12.91 3.01
CA GLY A 335 2.64 12.71 2.73
C GLY A 335 2.97 11.39 2.03
N ALA A 336 2.00 10.68 1.48
CA ALA A 336 2.25 9.45 0.72
C ALA A 336 3.11 9.74 -0.52
N ASN A 337 4.13 8.91 -0.75
CA ASN A 337 4.94 9.01 -1.96
C ASN A 337 4.08 8.81 -3.20
N LEU A 338 3.22 7.78 -3.16
CA LEU A 338 2.30 7.48 -4.23
C LEU A 338 1.12 6.64 -3.73
N LEU A 339 -0.09 7.10 -3.98
CA LEU A 339 -1.31 6.31 -3.87
C LEU A 339 -1.93 6.14 -5.26
N ARG A 340 -2.15 4.91 -5.68
CA ARG A 340 -2.91 4.57 -6.88
C ARG A 340 -4.27 3.98 -6.48
N ILE A 341 -5.33 4.45 -7.13
CA ILE A 341 -6.70 3.95 -6.98
C ILE A 341 -7.21 3.63 -8.39
N ASN A 342 -7.48 2.36 -8.65
CA ASN A 342 -7.94 1.92 -9.95
C ASN A 342 -9.18 1.03 -9.83
N ASN A 343 -10.14 1.20 -10.74
CA ASN A 343 -11.35 0.37 -10.81
C ASN A 343 -12.09 0.23 -9.46
N CYS A 344 -12.13 1.31 -8.65
CA CYS A 344 -12.72 1.31 -7.32
C CYS A 344 -14.06 2.02 -7.27
N THR A 345 -14.85 1.69 -6.26
CA THR A 345 -16.09 2.39 -5.93
C THR A 345 -16.03 2.98 -4.54
N PHE A 346 -16.18 4.30 -4.42
CA PHE A 346 -16.36 5.01 -3.17
C PHE A 346 -17.81 5.52 -3.10
N ASN A 347 -18.64 4.87 -2.28
CA ASN A 347 -20.06 5.21 -2.29
C ASN A 347 -20.67 5.29 -0.88
N ASN A 348 -21.59 6.23 -0.70
CA ASN A 348 -22.39 6.42 0.52
C ASN A 348 -21.54 6.55 1.82
N ASN A 349 -20.32 7.09 1.71
CA ASN A 349 -19.53 7.41 2.90
C ASN A 349 -19.99 8.75 3.48
N LYS A 350 -20.01 8.85 4.82
CA LYS A 350 -20.51 10.02 5.55
C LYS A 350 -19.46 10.61 6.47
N THR A 351 -19.30 11.91 6.46
CA THR A 351 -18.35 12.59 7.34
C THR A 351 -18.97 13.79 8.05
N SER A 352 -18.41 14.11 9.20
CA SER A 352 -18.71 15.37 9.91
C SER A 352 -17.64 16.43 9.71
N GLY A 353 -16.59 16.16 8.94
CA GLY A 353 -15.44 17.03 8.72
C GLY A 353 -15.28 17.56 7.30
N VAL A 354 -14.11 18.12 6.98
CA VAL A 354 -13.71 18.51 5.63
C VAL A 354 -13.18 17.31 4.84
N GLY A 355 -13.36 17.30 3.50
CA GLY A 355 -12.89 16.22 2.63
C GLY A 355 -13.70 14.93 2.81
N ILE A 356 -14.93 14.92 2.36
CA ILE A 356 -15.95 13.95 2.73
C ILE A 356 -15.59 12.51 2.36
N CYS A 357 -15.10 12.27 1.12
CA CYS A 357 -14.73 10.93 0.73
C CYS A 357 -13.21 10.77 0.67
N ILE A 358 -12.53 11.48 -0.21
CA ILE A 358 -11.07 11.39 -0.35
C ILE A 358 -10.44 12.74 0.03
N TYR A 359 -9.58 12.74 1.04
CA TYR A 359 -8.84 13.92 1.49
C TYR A 359 -7.35 13.74 1.22
N ILE A 360 -6.77 14.62 0.42
CA ILE A 360 -5.38 14.58 -0.03
C ILE A 360 -4.64 15.77 0.56
N PHE A 361 -3.64 15.53 1.38
CA PHE A 361 -2.91 16.54 2.12
C PHE A 361 -1.43 16.19 2.25
N GLY A 362 -0.55 17.17 2.24
CA GLY A 362 0.89 16.95 2.35
C GLY A 362 1.54 17.90 3.35
N ASP A 363 1.17 17.80 4.64
CA ASP A 363 1.70 18.70 5.67
C ASP A 363 2.98 18.17 6.34
N THR A 364 2.95 16.95 6.81
CA THR A 364 4.00 16.37 7.65
C THR A 364 5.06 15.61 6.86
N GLY A 365 4.68 15.00 5.74
CA GLY A 365 5.55 14.13 4.92
C GLY A 365 6.02 14.72 3.60
N GLY A 366 5.69 15.98 3.30
CA GLY A 366 6.01 16.60 2.02
C GLY A 366 4.86 16.51 1.01
N LYS A 367 5.19 16.30 -0.28
CA LYS A 367 4.16 16.20 -1.33
C LYS A 367 3.43 14.86 -1.23
N THR A 368 2.11 14.90 -1.38
CA THR A 368 1.26 13.71 -1.50
C THR A 368 0.83 13.56 -2.96
N ASN A 369 1.14 12.41 -3.56
CA ASN A 369 0.78 12.12 -4.94
C ASN A 369 -0.31 11.05 -4.99
N VAL A 370 -1.44 11.36 -5.64
CA VAL A 370 -2.57 10.46 -5.80
C VAL A 370 -2.96 10.36 -7.26
N LEU A 371 -3.04 9.14 -7.76
CA LEU A 371 -3.47 8.80 -9.11
C LEU A 371 -4.77 7.99 -9.02
N ILE A 372 -5.84 8.48 -9.62
CA ILE A 372 -7.15 7.82 -9.66
C ILE A 372 -7.50 7.49 -11.11
N SER A 373 -7.88 6.25 -11.38
CA SER A 373 -8.33 5.82 -12.71
C SER A 373 -9.55 4.89 -12.61
N ASN A 374 -10.40 4.91 -13.64
CA ASN A 374 -11.53 3.98 -13.82
C ASN A 374 -12.43 3.84 -12.58
N THR A 375 -12.54 4.90 -11.76
CA THR A 375 -13.10 4.86 -10.42
C THR A 375 -14.39 5.68 -10.35
N THR A 376 -15.35 5.19 -9.56
CA THR A 376 -16.59 5.93 -9.26
C THR A 376 -16.61 6.41 -7.83
N ILE A 377 -16.77 7.72 -7.64
CA ILE A 377 -16.89 8.39 -6.35
C ILE A 377 -18.28 9.01 -6.27
N SER A 378 -19.20 8.37 -5.54
CA SER A 378 -20.61 8.74 -5.63
C SER A 378 -21.35 8.76 -4.30
N ASN A 379 -22.37 9.62 -4.21
CA ASN A 379 -23.31 9.70 -3.08
C ASN A 379 -22.65 9.87 -1.70
N ASN A 380 -21.41 10.39 -1.66
CA ASN A 380 -20.76 10.67 -0.40
C ASN A 380 -21.27 12.01 0.14
N SER A 381 -21.49 12.10 1.46
CA SER A 381 -22.17 13.27 2.01
C SER A 381 -21.59 13.76 3.33
N VAL A 382 -21.65 15.08 3.53
CA VAL A 382 -21.41 15.68 4.82
C VAL A 382 -22.64 15.46 5.73
N ASN A 383 -22.39 15.28 7.03
CA ASN A 383 -23.47 15.32 8.02
C ASN A 383 -24.11 16.71 7.98
N PRO A 384 -25.47 16.82 7.88
CA PRO A 384 -26.17 18.11 7.83
C PRO A 384 -25.81 19.11 8.94
N GLU A 385 -25.46 18.63 10.13
CA GLU A 385 -25.01 19.46 11.26
C GLU A 385 -23.67 20.19 10.99
N HIS A 386 -22.92 19.77 9.96
CA HIS A 386 -21.61 20.30 9.60
C HIS A 386 -21.58 20.80 8.13
N ALA A 387 -22.71 21.24 7.60
CA ALA A 387 -22.94 21.60 6.21
C ALA A 387 -22.07 22.72 5.60
N THR A 388 -21.12 23.30 6.34
CA THR A 388 -20.22 24.36 5.84
C THR A 388 -18.85 23.86 5.38
N LYS A 389 -18.63 22.54 5.35
CA LYS A 389 -17.30 21.94 5.10
C LYS A 389 -17.02 21.74 3.62
N ASN A 390 -15.74 21.85 3.23
CA ASN A 390 -15.28 21.76 1.85
C ASN A 390 -15.07 20.31 1.40
N GLY A 391 -15.31 20.04 0.10
CA GLY A 391 -14.97 18.81 -0.61
C GLY A 391 -15.92 17.65 -0.34
N GLY A 392 -16.79 17.35 -1.28
CA GLY A 392 -17.74 16.22 -1.21
C GLY A 392 -17.11 14.89 -1.62
N GLY A 393 -16.78 14.76 -2.89
CA GLY A 393 -16.09 13.59 -3.44
C GLY A 393 -14.60 13.63 -3.09
N ILE A 394 -13.89 14.67 -3.51
CA ILE A 394 -12.44 14.80 -3.31
C ILE A 394 -12.10 16.19 -2.80
N TYR A 395 -11.22 16.27 -1.81
CA TYR A 395 -10.61 17.53 -1.37
C TYR A 395 -9.09 17.44 -1.43
N VAL A 396 -8.49 18.25 -2.31
CA VAL A 396 -7.04 18.37 -2.45
C VAL A 396 -6.59 19.61 -1.72
N ARG A 397 -5.67 19.46 -0.78
CA ARG A 397 -5.11 20.55 0.00
C ARG A 397 -3.59 20.67 -0.19
N GLU A 398 -3.01 21.58 0.55
CA GLU A 398 -1.60 21.98 0.56
C GLU A 398 -0.65 20.80 0.29
N ASN A 399 0.27 20.98 -0.68
CA ASN A 399 1.18 19.93 -1.17
C ASN A 399 0.50 18.67 -1.75
N GLY A 400 -0.83 18.66 -1.88
CA GLY A 400 -1.56 17.57 -2.52
C GLY A 400 -1.46 17.67 -4.04
N ASN A 401 -1.14 16.57 -4.70
CA ASN A 401 -1.20 16.42 -6.14
C ASN A 401 -2.20 15.30 -6.49
N LEU A 402 -3.17 15.63 -7.32
CA LEU A 402 -4.15 14.66 -7.83
C LEU A 402 -4.08 14.62 -9.36
N VAL A 403 -4.00 13.42 -9.91
CA VAL A 403 -4.37 13.12 -11.29
C VAL A 403 -5.54 12.16 -11.28
N ILE A 404 -6.64 12.52 -11.91
CA ILE A 404 -7.82 11.66 -12.03
C ILE A 404 -8.19 11.50 -13.50
N VAL A 405 -8.33 10.24 -13.94
CA VAL A 405 -8.60 9.92 -15.34
C VAL A 405 -9.71 8.88 -15.48
N ASN A 406 -10.48 8.91 -16.58
CA ASN A 406 -11.52 7.92 -16.88
C ASN A 406 -12.42 7.61 -15.68
N SER A 407 -12.87 8.61 -14.94
CA SER A 407 -13.55 8.40 -13.66
C SER A 407 -14.85 9.20 -13.56
N THR A 408 -15.76 8.71 -12.75
CA THR A 408 -17.07 9.35 -12.51
C THR A 408 -17.17 9.87 -11.08
N VAL A 409 -17.44 11.17 -10.91
CA VAL A 409 -17.70 11.82 -9.61
C VAL A 409 -19.14 12.30 -9.60
N TYR A 410 -20.04 11.58 -8.89
CA TYR A 410 -21.47 11.76 -9.06
C TYR A 410 -22.25 11.85 -7.75
N GLY A 411 -23.17 12.81 -7.65
CA GLY A 411 -24.15 12.85 -6.56
C GLY A 411 -23.55 13.07 -5.17
N ASN A 412 -22.33 13.57 -5.06
CA ASN A 412 -21.73 13.89 -3.77
C ASN A 412 -22.26 15.22 -3.23
N HIS A 413 -22.40 15.33 -1.91
CA HIS A 413 -22.98 16.48 -1.24
C HIS A 413 -22.05 17.08 -0.19
N ALA A 414 -21.76 18.37 -0.27
CA ALA A 414 -20.87 19.08 0.67
C ALA A 414 -21.43 20.45 1.09
N GLY A 415 -20.71 21.11 1.97
CA GLY A 415 -20.90 22.55 2.21
C GLY A 415 -20.42 23.37 1.03
N LYS A 416 -19.22 23.05 0.51
CA LYS A 416 -18.57 23.68 -0.65
C LYS A 416 -17.87 22.61 -1.48
N GLY A 417 -17.91 22.76 -2.82
CA GLY A 417 -17.22 21.86 -3.73
C GLY A 417 -17.70 20.41 -3.63
N GLY A 418 -18.98 20.17 -3.98
CA GLY A 418 -19.62 18.86 -3.84
C GLY A 418 -18.89 17.72 -4.55
N GLY A 419 -18.33 17.94 -5.75
CA GLY A 419 -17.53 16.99 -6.49
C GLY A 419 -16.06 17.03 -6.06
N ILE A 420 -15.32 18.04 -6.52
CA ILE A 420 -13.88 18.21 -6.29
C ILE A 420 -13.59 19.63 -5.80
N ALA A 421 -12.90 19.76 -4.67
CA ALA A 421 -12.40 21.03 -4.16
C ALA A 421 -10.86 21.04 -4.11
N VAL A 422 -10.26 22.17 -4.48
CA VAL A 422 -8.79 22.32 -4.57
C VAL A 422 -8.34 23.58 -3.84
N TYR A 423 -7.48 23.42 -2.85
CA TYR A 423 -6.93 24.47 -2.01
C TYR A 423 -5.41 24.35 -1.92
N GLY A 424 -4.71 25.46 -2.06
CA GLY A 424 -3.28 25.56 -1.76
C GLY A 424 -3.00 26.71 -0.81
N SER A 425 -1.76 26.88 -0.41
CA SER A 425 -1.27 28.09 0.23
C SER A 425 -0.03 28.62 -0.51
N ALA A 426 0.39 29.84 -0.24
CA ALA A 426 1.55 30.43 -0.89
C ALA A 426 2.84 29.61 -0.70
N ALA A 427 2.96 28.94 0.46
CA ALA A 427 4.10 28.08 0.79
C ALA A 427 3.91 26.62 0.32
N LYS A 428 2.65 26.18 0.12
CA LYS A 428 2.29 24.79 -0.15
C LYS A 428 1.20 24.75 -1.23
N ALA A 429 1.61 24.99 -2.48
CA ALA A 429 0.69 24.89 -3.61
C ALA A 429 0.22 23.45 -3.83
N SER A 430 -1.00 23.31 -4.34
CA SER A 430 -1.57 22.03 -4.76
C SER A 430 -1.83 21.99 -6.25
N LYS A 431 -1.93 20.80 -6.84
CA LYS A 431 -2.27 20.64 -8.26
C LYS A 431 -3.27 19.50 -8.44
N THR A 432 -4.28 19.76 -9.29
CA THR A 432 -5.26 18.76 -9.71
C THR A 432 -5.35 18.75 -11.22
N VAL A 433 -5.22 17.57 -11.83
CA VAL A 433 -5.40 17.34 -13.27
C VAL A 433 -6.53 16.32 -13.47
N ILE A 434 -7.52 16.69 -14.26
CA ILE A 434 -8.74 15.92 -14.51
C ILE A 434 -8.82 15.64 -16.01
N VAL A 435 -8.83 14.35 -16.39
CA VAL A 435 -8.83 13.95 -17.80
C VAL A 435 -9.88 12.90 -18.07
N SER A 436 -10.69 13.09 -19.11
CA SER A 436 -11.69 12.11 -19.55
C SER A 436 -12.62 11.66 -18.41
N CYS A 437 -13.05 12.60 -17.57
CA CYS A 437 -13.92 12.33 -16.42
C CYS A 437 -15.37 12.80 -16.67
N THR A 438 -16.30 12.27 -15.87
CA THR A 438 -17.68 12.79 -15.77
C THR A 438 -17.92 13.25 -14.33
N ILE A 439 -18.19 14.55 -14.13
CA ILE A 439 -18.46 15.17 -12.84
C ILE A 439 -19.89 15.73 -12.87
N ALA A 440 -20.85 15.00 -12.30
CA ALA A 440 -22.25 15.34 -12.48
C ALA A 440 -23.12 15.10 -11.23
N GLY A 441 -24.21 15.82 -11.12
CA GLY A 441 -25.19 15.65 -10.05
C GLY A 441 -24.69 15.97 -8.65
N ASN A 442 -23.48 16.53 -8.50
CA ASN A 442 -22.93 16.92 -7.21
C ASN A 442 -23.61 18.21 -6.71
N THR A 443 -23.76 18.33 -5.39
CA THR A 443 -24.48 19.44 -4.78
C THR A 443 -23.70 20.08 -3.63
N ASN A 444 -23.95 21.35 -3.39
CA ASN A 444 -23.44 22.05 -2.21
C ASN A 444 -24.50 22.97 -1.60
N VAL A 445 -24.22 23.47 -0.37
CA VAL A 445 -25.15 24.33 0.39
C VAL A 445 -24.72 25.77 0.40
N THR A 446 -23.42 26.06 0.34
CA THR A 446 -22.86 27.41 0.50
C THR A 446 -22.87 28.15 -0.83
N GLU A 447 -23.33 29.38 -0.84
CA GLU A 447 -23.28 30.28 -1.99
C GLU A 447 -21.86 30.55 -2.48
N ASP A 448 -21.70 30.88 -3.76
CA ASP A 448 -20.42 31.17 -4.42
C ASP A 448 -19.39 30.02 -4.29
N SER A 449 -19.84 28.79 -4.37
CA SER A 449 -18.96 27.61 -4.32
C SER A 449 -19.35 26.58 -5.38
N GLY A 450 -18.41 26.21 -6.27
CA GLY A 450 -18.66 25.32 -7.40
C GLY A 450 -19.04 23.89 -6.98
N PRO A 451 -20.29 23.45 -7.16
CA PRO A 451 -20.71 22.10 -6.73
C PRO A 451 -20.04 20.98 -7.51
N GLY A 452 -19.63 21.18 -8.76
CA GLY A 452 -18.85 20.23 -9.54
C GLY A 452 -17.37 20.32 -9.21
N ILE A 453 -16.76 21.48 -9.52
CA ILE A 453 -15.34 21.75 -9.22
C ILE A 453 -15.23 23.11 -8.54
N GLN A 454 -14.52 23.16 -7.43
CA GLN A 454 -14.17 24.39 -6.76
C GLN A 454 -12.66 24.60 -6.64
N GLN A 455 -12.14 25.63 -7.30
CA GLN A 455 -10.86 26.21 -6.95
C GLN A 455 -11.07 27.16 -5.77
N VAL A 456 -10.65 26.76 -4.56
CA VAL A 456 -10.92 27.50 -3.32
C VAL A 456 -10.08 28.79 -3.24
N ASN A 457 -8.88 28.79 -3.82
CA ASN A 457 -8.01 29.95 -3.94
C ASN A 457 -7.01 29.80 -5.10
N ALA A 458 -6.28 30.87 -5.43
CA ALA A 458 -5.33 30.92 -6.54
C ALA A 458 -4.08 30.04 -6.40
N TYR A 459 -3.82 29.45 -5.23
CA TYR A 459 -2.68 28.56 -5.00
C TYR A 459 -2.99 27.08 -5.29
N GLY A 460 -4.25 26.75 -5.52
CA GLY A 460 -4.69 25.44 -6.02
C GLY A 460 -4.77 25.47 -7.54
N ALA A 461 -3.82 24.85 -8.26
CA ALA A 461 -3.89 24.74 -9.71
C ALA A 461 -4.90 23.65 -10.15
N VAL A 462 -5.71 23.95 -11.17
CA VAL A 462 -6.70 23.00 -11.73
C VAL A 462 -6.60 22.98 -13.24
N GLU A 463 -6.36 21.77 -13.79
CA GLU A 463 -6.35 21.56 -15.24
C GLU A 463 -7.43 20.52 -15.59
N VAL A 464 -8.29 20.84 -16.56
CA VAL A 464 -9.44 20.02 -16.96
C VAL A 464 -9.39 19.76 -18.46
N TYR A 465 -9.29 18.49 -18.83
CA TYR A 465 -9.17 18.06 -20.22
C TYR A 465 -10.19 16.95 -20.53
N ASN A 466 -10.80 17.00 -21.69
CA ASN A 466 -11.70 15.96 -22.20
C ASN A 466 -12.80 15.53 -21.20
N THR A 467 -13.23 16.43 -20.34
CA THR A 467 -14.05 16.13 -19.16
C THR A 467 -15.43 16.78 -19.28
N LEU A 468 -16.46 16.07 -18.82
CA LEU A 468 -17.82 16.57 -18.71
C LEU A 468 -18.11 17.00 -17.27
N VAL A 469 -18.42 18.26 -17.06
CA VAL A 469 -18.81 18.85 -15.76
C VAL A 469 -20.20 19.49 -15.92
N ALA A 470 -21.28 18.77 -15.60
CA ALA A 470 -22.62 19.23 -15.90
C ALA A 470 -23.69 18.72 -14.93
N GLY A 471 -24.77 19.45 -14.76
CA GLY A 471 -25.87 19.07 -13.87
C GLY A 471 -25.51 19.11 -12.40
N ASN A 472 -24.43 19.79 -12.03
CA ASN A 472 -24.09 20.04 -10.63
C ASN A 472 -24.85 21.28 -10.14
N SER A 473 -25.35 21.30 -8.90
CA SER A 473 -26.23 22.37 -8.47
C SER A 473 -25.99 22.87 -7.05
N GLN A 474 -26.27 24.12 -6.85
CA GLN A 474 -26.33 24.79 -5.57
C GLN A 474 -27.77 25.23 -5.29
N GLY A 475 -28.34 24.76 -4.20
CA GLY A 475 -29.73 25.12 -3.86
C GLY A 475 -30.75 24.80 -4.96
N GLY A 476 -30.48 23.83 -5.84
CA GLY A 476 -31.32 23.46 -6.99
C GLY A 476 -31.08 24.30 -8.26
N VAL A 477 -30.17 25.26 -8.24
CA VAL A 477 -29.75 26.02 -9.43
C VAL A 477 -28.45 25.42 -9.97
N GLU A 478 -28.38 25.18 -11.28
CA GLU A 478 -27.17 24.64 -11.90
C GLU A 478 -26.02 25.65 -11.78
N ASP A 479 -24.94 25.22 -11.13
CA ASP A 479 -23.68 25.93 -11.00
C ASP A 479 -22.55 24.90 -10.96
N ASN A 480 -21.76 24.80 -12.00
CA ASN A 480 -20.84 23.67 -12.16
C ASN A 480 -19.45 23.92 -11.60
N VAL A 481 -18.91 25.12 -11.73
CA VAL A 481 -17.51 25.41 -11.44
C VAL A 481 -17.34 26.85 -10.92
N VAL A 482 -16.53 26.99 -9.85
CA VAL A 482 -16.06 28.30 -9.39
C VAL A 482 -14.54 28.37 -9.43
N TRP A 483 -14.00 29.36 -10.13
CA TRP A 483 -12.57 29.66 -10.23
C TRP A 483 -12.23 30.86 -9.33
N ALA A 484 -11.34 30.66 -8.34
CA ALA A 484 -10.91 31.72 -7.42
C ALA A 484 -9.68 32.51 -7.93
N GLY A 485 -9.15 32.17 -9.09
CA GLY A 485 -7.96 32.84 -9.68
C GLY A 485 -7.74 32.43 -11.13
N SER A 486 -6.59 32.78 -11.68
CA SER A 486 -6.20 32.49 -13.07
C SER A 486 -5.39 31.19 -13.22
N ASN A 487 -5.14 30.45 -12.13
CA ASN A 487 -4.34 29.24 -12.15
C ASN A 487 -5.22 28.01 -12.49
N TYR A 488 -5.91 28.08 -13.62
CA TYR A 488 -6.69 26.98 -14.16
C TYR A 488 -6.52 26.89 -15.68
N LYS A 489 -6.77 25.68 -16.23
CA LYS A 489 -6.79 25.43 -17.67
C LYS A 489 -7.95 24.51 -18.01
N VAL A 490 -8.65 24.80 -19.12
CA VAL A 490 -9.77 23.99 -19.62
C VAL A 490 -9.57 23.79 -21.12
N ALA A 491 -9.66 22.55 -21.60
CA ALA A 491 -9.57 22.25 -23.03
C ALA A 491 -10.38 20.99 -23.39
N SER A 492 -11.01 20.97 -24.56
CA SER A 492 -11.87 19.85 -25.03
C SER A 492 -12.87 19.40 -23.96
N THR A 493 -13.55 20.31 -23.29
CA THR A 493 -14.30 20.03 -22.05
C THR A 493 -15.68 20.68 -22.15
N ILE A 494 -16.67 20.11 -21.50
CA ILE A 494 -18.00 20.71 -21.31
C ILE A 494 -18.16 21.11 -19.84
N ILE A 495 -18.53 22.36 -19.59
CA ILE A 495 -18.88 22.87 -18.27
C ILE A 495 -20.29 23.47 -18.35
N GLY A 496 -21.25 22.87 -17.66
CA GLY A 496 -22.67 23.21 -17.79
C GLY A 496 -23.15 23.02 -19.23
N ASN A 497 -23.65 24.08 -19.82
CA ASN A 497 -24.06 24.12 -21.21
C ASN A 497 -22.96 24.61 -22.18
N THR A 498 -21.78 24.97 -21.68
CA THR A 498 -20.69 25.56 -22.46
C THR A 498 -19.71 24.49 -22.92
N VAL A 499 -19.43 24.45 -24.21
CA VAL A 499 -18.44 23.55 -24.84
C VAL A 499 -17.16 24.32 -25.11
N TYR A 500 -16.03 23.79 -24.66
CA TYR A 500 -14.68 24.31 -24.89
C TYR A 500 -13.95 23.44 -25.91
N ASN A 501 -13.30 24.04 -26.90
CA ASN A 501 -12.46 23.35 -27.88
C ASN A 501 -11.07 22.99 -27.32
N ALA A 502 -10.20 22.45 -28.16
CA ALA A 502 -8.84 22.04 -27.78
C ALA A 502 -7.97 23.19 -27.27
N ASP A 503 -8.19 24.41 -27.74
CA ASP A 503 -7.46 25.60 -27.33
C ASP A 503 -8.09 26.32 -26.12
N GLY A 504 -9.18 25.79 -25.57
CA GLY A 504 -9.94 26.39 -24.48
C GLY A 504 -10.90 27.48 -24.90
N GLY A 505 -11.07 27.69 -26.21
CA GLY A 505 -12.07 28.63 -26.74
C GLY A 505 -13.49 28.09 -26.67
N VAL A 506 -14.48 28.99 -26.47
CA VAL A 506 -15.90 28.61 -26.41
C VAL A 506 -16.43 28.30 -27.80
N VAL A 507 -17.14 27.18 -27.96
CA VAL A 507 -17.84 26.81 -29.21
C VAL A 507 -19.28 27.33 -29.16
N ALA A 508 -19.52 28.48 -29.69
CA ALA A 508 -20.79 29.23 -29.57
C ALA A 508 -22.03 28.51 -30.15
N ALA A 509 -21.86 27.56 -31.07
CA ALA A 509 -22.95 26.84 -31.72
C ALA A 509 -23.32 25.51 -31.06
N ALA A 510 -22.58 25.11 -30.01
CA ALA A 510 -22.80 23.84 -29.31
C ALA A 510 -23.36 24.10 -27.90
N ALA A 511 -24.42 23.40 -27.55
CA ALA A 511 -25.00 23.45 -26.21
C ALA A 511 -25.19 22.03 -25.67
N PHE A 512 -24.91 21.84 -24.40
CA PHE A 512 -25.11 20.57 -23.69
C PHE A 512 -26.23 20.73 -22.66
N ASP A 513 -27.21 19.86 -22.72
CA ASP A 513 -28.30 19.79 -21.73
C ASP A 513 -28.13 18.50 -20.90
N PRO A 514 -27.70 18.59 -19.64
CA PRO A 514 -27.49 17.39 -18.82
C PRO A 514 -28.75 16.57 -18.58
N ALA A 515 -29.93 17.19 -18.60
CA ALA A 515 -31.20 16.50 -18.35
C ALA A 515 -31.58 15.53 -19.47
N SER A 516 -31.19 15.82 -20.71
CA SER A 516 -31.52 15.00 -21.89
C SER A 516 -30.30 14.29 -22.49
N MET A 517 -29.06 14.77 -22.21
CA MET A 517 -27.84 14.32 -22.85
C MET A 517 -26.92 13.48 -21.96
N LEU A 518 -27.28 13.29 -20.70
CA LEU A 518 -26.54 12.45 -19.74
C LEU A 518 -27.48 11.54 -18.96
N SER A 519 -27.16 10.24 -18.88
CA SER A 519 -27.94 9.31 -18.04
C SER A 519 -27.63 9.54 -16.56
N PRO A 520 -28.55 9.16 -15.66
CA PRO A 520 -28.21 8.95 -14.25
C PRO A 520 -27.11 7.90 -14.08
N LEU A 521 -26.48 7.90 -12.90
CA LEU A 521 -25.48 6.89 -12.54
C LEU A 521 -26.11 5.50 -12.52
N ASN A 522 -25.58 4.58 -13.33
CA ASN A 522 -26.10 3.21 -13.43
C ASN A 522 -24.97 2.22 -13.72
N ASP A 523 -25.29 0.93 -13.62
CA ASP A 523 -24.44 -0.13 -14.15
C ASP A 523 -24.57 -0.14 -15.69
N ASN A 524 -23.48 0.22 -16.34
CA ASN A 524 -23.39 0.30 -17.81
C ASN A 524 -22.44 -0.74 -18.40
N GLY A 525 -22.05 -1.73 -17.58
CA GLY A 525 -20.97 -2.69 -17.83
C GLY A 525 -19.63 -2.13 -17.40
N GLY A 526 -18.70 -3.00 -17.01
CA GLY A 526 -17.42 -2.63 -16.42
C GLY A 526 -17.38 -2.84 -14.90
N GLY A 527 -16.27 -2.49 -14.23
CA GLY A 527 -16.07 -2.72 -12.80
C GLY A 527 -16.81 -1.73 -11.89
N THR A 528 -17.23 -0.57 -12.42
CA THR A 528 -17.83 0.51 -11.63
C THR A 528 -19.02 1.14 -12.34
N LYS A 529 -19.97 1.71 -11.57
CA LYS A 529 -21.12 2.44 -12.13
C LYS A 529 -20.69 3.73 -12.84
N THR A 530 -21.37 4.09 -13.91
CA THR A 530 -21.04 5.27 -14.73
C THR A 530 -22.30 6.01 -15.21
N CYS A 531 -22.11 7.21 -15.77
CA CYS A 531 -23.10 7.92 -16.57
C CYS A 531 -22.73 7.78 -18.05
N VAL A 532 -23.70 7.48 -18.90
CA VAL A 532 -23.50 7.42 -20.36
C VAL A 532 -24.12 8.61 -21.05
N LEU A 533 -23.56 8.98 -22.21
CA LEU A 533 -24.08 10.03 -23.04
C LEU A 533 -25.35 9.57 -23.74
N THR A 534 -26.39 10.40 -23.73
CA THR A 534 -27.69 10.15 -24.36
C THR A 534 -28.01 11.21 -25.40
N GLY A 535 -29.04 11.03 -26.18
CA GLY A 535 -29.50 11.97 -27.17
C GLY A 535 -28.69 12.00 -28.47
N ASP A 536 -29.38 12.22 -29.60
CA ASP A 536 -28.78 12.43 -30.90
C ASP A 536 -28.20 13.85 -30.98
N GLY A 537 -27.03 13.99 -31.62
CA GLY A 537 -26.36 15.30 -31.76
C GLY A 537 -25.69 15.80 -30.48
N ASN A 538 -25.49 14.93 -29.47
CA ASN A 538 -24.80 15.28 -28.23
C ASN A 538 -23.39 15.84 -28.51
N PRO A 539 -23.08 17.11 -28.14
CA PRO A 539 -21.79 17.73 -28.44
C PRO A 539 -20.62 17.02 -27.78
N ALA A 540 -20.80 16.32 -26.67
CA ALA A 540 -19.76 15.54 -26.05
C ALA A 540 -19.17 14.45 -26.97
N ARG A 541 -19.86 14.06 -28.02
CA ARG A 541 -19.38 13.10 -29.03
C ARG A 541 -18.55 13.73 -30.17
N GLN A 542 -18.39 15.03 -30.20
CA GLN A 542 -17.78 15.75 -31.31
C GLN A 542 -16.53 16.55 -30.93
N TYR A 543 -16.48 17.08 -29.71
CA TYR A 543 -15.47 18.05 -29.28
C TYR A 543 -14.42 17.49 -28.32
N GLY A 544 -14.37 16.18 -28.17
CA GLY A 544 -13.36 15.51 -27.35
C GLY A 544 -11.97 15.48 -28.00
N MET A 545 -10.99 15.14 -27.21
CA MET A 545 -9.61 14.91 -27.66
C MET A 545 -9.52 13.63 -28.49
N SER A 546 -8.62 13.61 -29.46
CA SER A 546 -8.29 12.39 -30.19
C SER A 546 -7.55 11.38 -29.26
N ALA A 547 -7.55 10.10 -29.64
CA ALA A 547 -6.80 9.08 -28.91
C ALA A 547 -5.29 9.41 -28.86
N SER A 548 -4.73 9.99 -29.93
CA SER A 548 -3.33 10.41 -29.96
C SER A 548 -3.02 11.56 -28.99
N ASP A 549 -3.89 12.55 -28.90
CA ASP A 549 -3.70 13.67 -27.97
C ASP A 549 -3.87 13.24 -26.52
N LEU A 550 -4.83 12.34 -26.24
CA LEU A 550 -5.00 11.73 -24.93
C LEU A 550 -3.78 10.90 -24.52
N LYS A 551 -3.17 10.16 -25.46
CA LYS A 551 -1.95 9.40 -25.21
C LYS A 551 -0.81 10.31 -24.81
N ILE A 552 -0.55 11.35 -25.59
CA ILE A 552 0.51 12.34 -25.31
C ILE A 552 0.28 13.01 -23.95
N LEU A 553 -0.96 13.43 -23.67
CA LEU A 553 -1.31 14.04 -22.38
C LEU A 553 -1.08 13.06 -21.23
N GLY A 554 -1.56 11.82 -21.35
CA GLY A 554 -1.40 10.79 -20.33
C GLY A 554 0.06 10.48 -20.01
N GLU A 555 0.90 10.31 -21.03
CA GLU A 555 2.34 10.07 -20.88
C GLU A 555 3.06 11.22 -20.17
N THR A 556 2.58 12.46 -20.30
CA THR A 556 3.14 13.61 -19.56
C THR A 556 2.75 13.63 -18.09
N LEU A 557 1.66 12.95 -17.71
CA LEU A 557 1.15 12.88 -16.34
C LEU A 557 1.74 11.68 -15.57
N ASP A 558 1.67 10.52 -16.18
CA ASP A 558 2.28 9.28 -15.71
C ASP A 558 2.37 8.31 -16.90
N PRO A 559 3.54 7.71 -17.19
CA PRO A 559 3.71 6.82 -18.35
C PRO A 559 2.68 5.67 -18.43
N ALA A 560 2.18 5.20 -17.29
CA ALA A 560 1.16 4.16 -17.22
C ALA A 560 -0.23 4.64 -17.69
N PHE A 561 -0.49 5.94 -17.73
CA PHE A 561 -1.78 6.49 -18.15
C PHE A 561 -1.91 6.71 -19.64
N GLY A 562 -0.81 6.95 -20.36
CA GLY A 562 -0.88 7.33 -21.76
C GLY A 562 -1.68 6.36 -22.60
N GLU A 563 -1.40 5.07 -22.49
CA GLU A 563 -2.13 4.04 -23.21
C GLU A 563 -3.53 3.81 -22.63
N ALA A 564 -3.65 3.74 -21.32
CA ALA A 564 -4.93 3.46 -20.63
C ALA A 564 -6.03 4.46 -21.00
N ILE A 565 -5.76 5.77 -20.98
CA ILE A 565 -6.77 6.79 -21.32
C ILE A 565 -7.00 6.99 -22.81
N SER A 566 -6.08 6.56 -23.67
CA SER A 566 -6.21 6.70 -25.12
C SER A 566 -6.96 5.54 -25.77
N THR A 567 -6.85 4.36 -25.20
CA THR A 567 -7.39 3.13 -25.81
C THR A 567 -8.78 2.77 -25.32
N VAL A 568 -9.03 2.94 -24.02
CA VAL A 568 -10.30 2.54 -23.39
C VAL A 568 -10.90 3.63 -22.50
N ASP A 569 -12.19 3.56 -22.30
CA ASP A 569 -12.94 4.37 -21.35
C ASP A 569 -13.10 3.66 -19.98
N GLN A 570 -13.82 4.27 -19.04
CA GLN A 570 -14.03 3.74 -17.69
C GLN A 570 -14.63 2.33 -17.64
N ILE A 571 -15.40 1.94 -18.66
CA ILE A 571 -16.05 0.61 -18.74
C ILE A 571 -15.39 -0.32 -19.76
N GLY A 572 -14.18 -0.01 -20.22
CA GLY A 572 -13.45 -0.79 -21.23
C GLY A 572 -13.91 -0.56 -22.67
N GLY A 573 -14.77 0.43 -22.93
CA GLY A 573 -15.20 0.81 -24.28
C GLY A 573 -14.05 1.44 -25.07
N SER A 574 -13.86 1.03 -26.34
CA SER A 574 -12.78 1.56 -27.18
C SER A 574 -12.93 3.05 -27.51
N ARG A 575 -11.88 3.84 -27.25
CA ARG A 575 -11.74 5.24 -27.69
C ARG A 575 -11.19 5.39 -29.10
N THR A 576 -10.72 4.32 -29.73
CA THR A 576 -10.12 4.38 -31.08
C THR A 576 -11.09 4.98 -32.09
N GLY A 577 -10.65 6.01 -32.80
CA GLY A 577 -11.45 6.72 -33.80
C GLY A 577 -12.59 7.58 -33.23
N LYS A 578 -12.63 7.80 -31.92
CA LYS A 578 -13.67 8.59 -31.24
C LYS A 578 -13.07 9.85 -30.60
N THR A 579 -13.82 10.94 -30.61
CA THR A 579 -13.50 12.22 -29.98
C THR A 579 -14.57 12.53 -28.93
N VAL A 580 -14.61 11.75 -27.84
CA VAL A 580 -15.69 11.80 -26.85
C VAL A 580 -15.21 12.41 -25.54
N ILE A 581 -15.92 13.42 -25.07
CA ILE A 581 -15.73 14.07 -23.77
C ILE A 581 -16.38 13.18 -22.68
N GLY A 582 -15.68 13.01 -21.55
CA GLY A 582 -16.21 12.30 -20.39
C GLY A 582 -15.61 10.92 -20.18
N ALA A 583 -16.07 10.26 -19.11
CA ALA A 583 -15.54 8.98 -18.64
C ALA A 583 -15.90 7.80 -19.54
N VAL A 584 -17.02 7.87 -20.28
CA VAL A 584 -17.56 6.77 -21.10
C VAL A 584 -17.86 7.25 -22.51
N VAL A 585 -17.51 6.43 -23.49
CA VAL A 585 -17.65 6.73 -24.94
C VAL A 585 -18.89 6.07 -25.61
N LYS A 586 -19.75 5.45 -24.83
CA LYS A 586 -21.04 4.87 -25.31
C LYS A 586 -22.00 5.93 -25.78
#